data_2801b48ed29ac8a5aa0a4afdfd743e7d
#
_entry.id   2801b48ed29ac8a5aa0a4afdfd743e7d
#
_cell.length_a   1.000
_cell.length_b   1.000
_cell.length_c   1.000
_cell.angle_alpha   90.00
_cell.angle_beta   90.00
_cell.angle_gamma   90.00
#
_symmetry.space_group_name_H-M   'P 1'
#
loop_
_entity.id
_entity.type
_entity.pdbx_description
1 polymer ?
#
loop_
_entity_poly.entity_id
_entity_poly.type
_entity_poly.pdbx_seq_one_letter_code
_entity_poly.pdbx_strand_id
1 'polypeptide(L)'
;LLHGSGQSHVVWSLTDQFLAEKGFNVFNLDLPGHGNSEGPCLISIEEISNWLNDFIEHLGIDKIILVAHSQGCLEALEFAKNYPKKIEKIVFIAGSYSIPVNKSLIDLALSGDMEALNLMMKWGYGSSKQFIGGNPLQKILNSSREVREVLAVDLIACNNYKNGVDAVKSITCPTFFIFGDLDKMVRLESGEKFAKMINKSKVHVIKNCGHMIILENAFEMREKILEFLNK
;
A
#
# COMPACT_ATOMS: atom_id res chain seq x y z
N LEU A 1 7.19 -5.63 -2.36
CA LEU A 1 6.53 -4.62 -1.53
C LEU A 1 5.85 -3.60 -2.43
N LEU A 2 4.56 -3.32 -2.20
CA LEU A 2 3.74 -2.37 -2.97
C LEU A 2 3.43 -1.14 -2.12
N HIS A 3 3.80 0.04 -2.59
CA HIS A 3 3.58 1.32 -1.90
C HIS A 3 2.15 1.86 -2.11
N GLY A 4 1.80 2.93 -1.41
CA GLY A 4 0.51 3.62 -1.55
C GLY A 4 0.55 4.79 -2.53
N SER A 5 -0.59 5.49 -2.68
CA SER A 5 -0.76 6.61 -3.62
C SER A 5 0.28 7.72 -3.41
N GLY A 6 0.91 8.14 -4.51
CA GLY A 6 1.92 9.19 -4.54
C GLY A 6 3.21 8.86 -3.77
N GLN A 7 3.46 7.59 -3.48
CA GLN A 7 4.63 7.12 -2.74
C GLN A 7 5.67 6.49 -3.70
N SER A 8 6.70 5.92 -3.13
CA SER A 8 7.75 5.17 -3.83
C SER A 8 8.33 4.10 -2.90
N HIS A 9 9.28 3.29 -3.41
CA HIS A 9 10.02 2.32 -2.62
C HIS A 9 10.57 2.86 -1.30
N VAL A 10 10.87 4.15 -1.22
CA VAL A 10 11.51 4.78 -0.05
C VAL A 10 10.68 4.60 1.23
N VAL A 11 9.35 4.47 1.13
CA VAL A 11 8.49 4.28 2.32
C VAL A 11 8.75 2.93 3.01
N TRP A 12 9.34 1.98 2.31
CA TRP A 12 9.66 0.65 2.81
C TRP A 12 11.08 0.48 3.38
N SER A 13 11.92 1.53 3.34
CA SER A 13 13.36 1.46 3.70
C SER A 13 13.64 0.96 5.13
N LEU A 14 12.67 1.00 6.05
CA LEU A 14 12.79 0.40 7.38
C LEU A 14 12.37 -1.09 7.43
N THR A 15 11.82 -1.61 6.34
CA THR A 15 11.21 -2.95 6.27
C THR A 15 11.94 -3.85 5.28
N ASP A 16 12.34 -3.33 4.12
CA ASP A 16 12.95 -4.11 3.04
C ASP A 16 14.29 -4.74 3.48
N GLN A 17 15.20 -3.93 4.01
CA GLN A 17 16.46 -4.43 4.55
C GLN A 17 16.23 -5.44 5.69
N PHE A 18 15.32 -5.14 6.61
CA PHE A 18 15.00 -6.06 7.70
C PHE A 18 14.55 -7.44 7.19
N LEU A 19 13.65 -7.49 6.21
CA LEU A 19 13.19 -8.75 5.63
C LEU A 19 14.31 -9.47 4.86
N ALA A 20 15.16 -8.72 4.14
CA ALA A 20 16.32 -9.27 3.44
C ALA A 20 17.31 -9.92 4.42
N GLU A 21 17.58 -9.30 5.57
CA GLU A 21 18.41 -9.86 6.65
C GLU A 21 17.82 -11.14 7.27
N LYS A 22 16.51 -11.35 7.10
CA LYS A 22 15.80 -12.59 7.53
C LYS A 22 15.75 -13.66 6.44
N GLY A 23 16.45 -13.45 5.32
CA GLY A 23 16.61 -14.43 4.26
C GLY A 23 15.57 -14.37 3.14
N PHE A 24 14.75 -13.32 3.07
CA PHE A 24 13.83 -13.11 1.96
C PHE A 24 14.52 -12.41 0.79
N ASN A 25 14.20 -12.82 -0.44
CA ASN A 25 14.47 -11.99 -1.62
C ASN A 25 13.41 -10.90 -1.70
N VAL A 26 13.78 -9.64 -1.46
CA VAL A 26 12.84 -8.53 -1.37
C VAL A 26 12.92 -7.66 -2.62
N PHE A 27 11.80 -7.55 -3.32
CA PHE A 27 11.59 -6.59 -4.40
C PHE A 27 10.77 -5.41 -3.85
N ASN A 28 11.43 -4.30 -3.66
CA ASN A 28 10.83 -3.06 -3.20
C ASN A 28 10.61 -2.17 -4.43
N LEU A 29 9.37 -2.15 -4.94
CA LEU A 29 9.05 -1.63 -6.27
C LEU A 29 8.72 -0.13 -6.22
N ASP A 30 9.16 0.57 -7.25
CA ASP A 30 8.52 1.79 -7.71
C ASP A 30 7.58 1.43 -8.86
N LEU A 31 6.31 1.80 -8.75
CA LEU A 31 5.36 1.65 -9.84
C LEU A 31 5.76 2.51 -11.05
N PRO A 32 5.34 2.19 -12.29
CA PRO A 32 5.60 3.03 -13.45
C PRO A 32 5.25 4.50 -13.20
N GLY A 33 6.17 5.40 -13.51
CA GLY A 33 6.04 6.84 -13.26
C GLY A 33 6.31 7.29 -11.82
N HIS A 34 6.63 6.37 -10.90
CA HIS A 34 6.94 6.68 -9.50
C HIS A 34 8.45 6.52 -9.21
N GLY A 35 8.93 7.30 -8.25
CA GLY A 35 10.30 7.16 -7.74
C GLY A 35 11.36 7.15 -8.85
N ASN A 36 12.06 6.02 -8.98
CA ASN A 36 13.10 5.82 -10.00
C ASN A 36 12.58 5.07 -11.25
N SER A 37 11.31 4.64 -11.27
CA SER A 37 10.73 3.93 -12.42
C SER A 37 10.33 4.90 -13.52
N GLU A 38 10.74 4.60 -14.73
CA GLU A 38 10.38 5.35 -15.93
C GLU A 38 8.92 5.08 -16.36
N GLY A 39 8.47 5.83 -17.35
CA GLY A 39 7.21 5.66 -18.04
C GLY A 39 6.11 6.55 -17.49
N PRO A 40 4.97 6.55 -18.16
CA PRO A 40 3.78 7.18 -17.61
C PRO A 40 3.22 6.35 -16.45
N CYS A 41 2.55 7.03 -15.50
CA CYS A 41 1.75 6.33 -14.49
C CYS A 41 0.68 5.48 -15.15
N LEU A 42 0.45 4.30 -14.59
CA LEU A 42 -0.69 3.48 -14.97
C LEU A 42 -1.98 4.06 -14.37
N ILE A 43 -3.04 4.08 -15.16
CA ILE A 43 -4.25 4.85 -14.83
C ILE A 43 -5.34 4.06 -14.09
N SER A 44 -5.12 2.76 -13.88
CA SER A 44 -6.06 1.88 -13.18
C SER A 44 -5.34 0.81 -12.36
N ILE A 45 -6.02 0.33 -11.33
CA ILE A 45 -5.54 -0.79 -10.49
C ILE A 45 -5.37 -2.05 -11.34
N GLU A 46 -6.22 -2.25 -12.33
CA GLU A 46 -6.17 -3.37 -13.26
C GLU A 46 -4.90 -3.35 -14.12
N GLU A 47 -4.51 -2.18 -14.64
CA GLU A 47 -3.25 -2.02 -15.39
C GLU A 47 -2.04 -2.29 -14.51
N ILE A 48 -2.04 -1.78 -13.26
CA ILE A 48 -0.96 -2.02 -12.31
C ILE A 48 -0.84 -3.51 -11.99
N SER A 49 -1.96 -4.20 -11.80
CA SER A 49 -1.98 -5.65 -11.57
C SER A 49 -1.36 -6.43 -12.75
N ASN A 50 -1.69 -6.05 -13.99
CA ASN A 50 -1.12 -6.69 -15.18
C ASN A 50 0.38 -6.40 -15.32
N TRP A 51 0.80 -5.15 -15.12
CA TRP A 51 2.20 -4.78 -15.10
C TRP A 51 3.00 -5.57 -14.06
N LEU A 52 2.44 -5.74 -12.86
CA LEU A 52 3.08 -6.55 -11.81
C LEU A 52 3.25 -8.01 -12.25
N ASN A 53 2.26 -8.57 -12.95
CA ASN A 53 2.37 -9.92 -13.51
C ASN A 53 3.52 -10.01 -14.52
N ASP A 54 3.59 -9.06 -15.45
CA ASP A 54 4.62 -9.04 -16.48
C ASP A 54 6.02 -8.88 -15.86
N PHE A 55 6.14 -8.06 -14.81
CA PHE A 55 7.37 -7.90 -14.04
C PHE A 55 7.81 -9.23 -13.40
N ILE A 56 6.90 -9.95 -12.75
CA ILE A 56 7.18 -11.24 -12.10
C ILE A 56 7.55 -12.31 -13.13
N GLU A 57 6.85 -12.35 -14.25
CA GLU A 57 7.16 -13.27 -15.35
C GLU A 57 8.53 -13.01 -15.96
N HIS A 58 8.88 -11.73 -16.17
CA HIS A 58 10.19 -11.35 -16.69
C HIS A 58 11.34 -11.80 -15.78
N LEU A 59 11.11 -11.82 -14.46
CA LEU A 59 12.09 -12.31 -13.48
C LEU A 59 12.11 -13.84 -13.36
N GLY A 60 11.20 -14.56 -14.01
CA GLY A 60 11.09 -16.01 -13.90
C GLY A 60 10.66 -16.48 -12.51
N ILE A 61 9.85 -15.69 -11.80
CA ILE A 61 9.38 -16.02 -10.46
C ILE A 61 8.01 -16.70 -10.53
N ASP A 62 7.93 -17.92 -10.02
CA ASP A 62 6.69 -18.70 -10.04
C ASP A 62 5.68 -18.25 -8.96
N LYS A 63 6.16 -17.95 -7.75
CA LYS A 63 5.33 -17.57 -6.61
C LYS A 63 5.94 -16.44 -5.82
N ILE A 64 5.07 -15.55 -5.33
CA ILE A 64 5.43 -14.38 -4.55
C ILE A 64 4.63 -14.29 -3.25
N ILE A 65 5.18 -13.54 -2.32
CA ILE A 65 4.48 -12.99 -1.17
C ILE A 65 4.24 -11.51 -1.45
N LEU A 66 3.00 -11.07 -1.39
CA LEU A 66 2.65 -9.65 -1.54
C LEU A 66 2.54 -9.00 -0.16
N VAL A 67 3.27 -7.90 0.03
CA VAL A 67 3.15 -7.01 1.19
C VAL A 67 2.78 -5.64 0.65
N ALA A 68 1.59 -5.15 0.98
CA ALA A 68 0.97 -4.03 0.31
C ALA A 68 0.42 -3.00 1.29
N HIS A 69 0.63 -1.73 1.01
CA HIS A 69 0.15 -0.61 1.82
C HIS A 69 -0.85 0.25 1.05
N SER A 70 -1.98 0.60 1.69
CA SER A 70 -2.95 1.55 1.15
C SER A 70 -3.45 1.17 -0.26
N GLN A 71 -3.21 2.01 -1.29
CA GLN A 71 -3.49 1.70 -2.70
C GLN A 71 -2.92 0.34 -3.11
N GLY A 72 -1.69 0.03 -2.73
CA GLY A 72 -1.05 -1.25 -3.02
C GLY A 72 -1.91 -2.45 -2.58
N CYS A 73 -2.79 -2.28 -1.58
CA CYS A 73 -3.75 -3.32 -1.19
C CYS A 73 -4.78 -3.60 -2.30
N LEU A 74 -5.24 -2.58 -3.03
CA LEU A 74 -6.13 -2.78 -4.18
C LEU A 74 -5.41 -3.50 -5.32
N GLU A 75 -4.15 -3.17 -5.55
CA GLU A 75 -3.29 -3.80 -6.56
C GLU A 75 -3.06 -5.27 -6.24
N ALA A 76 -2.69 -5.58 -4.99
CA ALA A 76 -2.51 -6.96 -4.53
C ALA A 76 -3.82 -7.74 -4.58
N LEU A 77 -4.95 -7.09 -4.33
CA LEU A 77 -6.29 -7.68 -4.39
C LEU A 77 -6.68 -8.01 -5.84
N GLU A 78 -6.49 -7.09 -6.79
CA GLU A 78 -6.74 -7.33 -8.21
C GLU A 78 -5.78 -8.38 -8.79
N PHE A 79 -4.51 -8.36 -8.35
CA PHE A 79 -3.54 -9.39 -8.70
C PHE A 79 -3.98 -10.77 -8.20
N ALA A 80 -4.50 -10.87 -6.98
CA ALA A 80 -5.01 -12.13 -6.43
C ALA A 80 -6.22 -12.66 -7.22
N LYS A 81 -7.04 -11.77 -7.76
CA LYS A 81 -8.18 -12.14 -8.61
C LYS A 81 -7.71 -12.73 -9.94
N ASN A 82 -6.72 -12.08 -10.58
CA ASN A 82 -6.30 -12.45 -11.93
C ASN A 82 -5.26 -13.60 -11.92
N TYR A 83 -4.39 -13.65 -10.90
CA TYR A 83 -3.24 -14.57 -10.83
C TYR A 83 -3.15 -15.32 -9.49
N PRO A 84 -4.23 -15.95 -8.98
CA PRO A 84 -4.26 -16.53 -7.63
C PRO A 84 -3.22 -17.62 -7.40
N LYS A 85 -2.80 -18.33 -8.45
CA LYS A 85 -1.79 -19.41 -8.36
C LYS A 85 -0.36 -18.89 -8.14
N LYS A 86 -0.10 -17.62 -8.43
CA LYS A 86 1.21 -16.98 -8.26
C LYS A 86 1.43 -16.47 -6.83
N ILE A 87 0.43 -16.51 -5.97
CA ILE A 87 0.52 -15.95 -4.62
C ILE A 87 0.69 -17.06 -3.60
N GLU A 88 1.72 -16.93 -2.77
CA GLU A 88 1.94 -17.78 -1.62
C GLU A 88 1.26 -17.23 -0.35
N LYS A 89 1.45 -15.95 -0.06
CA LYS A 89 0.86 -15.24 1.08
C LYS A 89 0.58 -13.77 0.73
N ILE A 90 -0.37 -13.15 1.44
CA ILE A 90 -0.64 -11.70 1.31
C ILE A 90 -0.64 -11.05 2.69
N VAL A 91 0.00 -9.87 2.77
CA VAL A 91 -0.09 -8.95 3.90
C VAL A 91 -0.69 -7.63 3.40
N PHE A 92 -1.85 -7.28 3.94
CA PHE A 92 -2.52 -6.00 3.70
C PHE A 92 -2.30 -5.04 4.88
N ILE A 93 -1.78 -3.86 4.62
CA ILE A 93 -1.45 -2.84 5.62
C ILE A 93 -2.25 -1.57 5.33
N ALA A 94 -3.06 -1.13 6.29
CA ALA A 94 -3.90 0.05 6.18
C ALA A 94 -4.75 0.08 4.89
N GLY A 95 -5.32 -1.07 4.51
CA GLY A 95 -6.05 -1.27 3.26
C GLY A 95 -7.51 -1.66 3.44
N SER A 96 -8.26 -1.57 2.36
CA SER A 96 -9.64 -2.04 2.25
C SER A 96 -9.87 -2.61 0.85
N TYR A 97 -10.97 -3.35 0.66
CA TYR A 97 -11.38 -3.82 -0.67
C TYR A 97 -11.92 -2.70 -1.58
N SER A 98 -12.11 -1.51 -1.04
CA SER A 98 -12.52 -0.29 -1.75
C SER A 98 -11.97 0.92 -0.99
N ILE A 99 -11.38 1.86 -1.71
CA ILE A 99 -10.83 3.11 -1.15
C ILE A 99 -11.45 4.29 -1.90
N PRO A 100 -12.68 4.68 -1.55
CA PRO A 100 -13.30 5.85 -2.17
C PRO A 100 -12.55 7.12 -1.76
N VAL A 101 -12.25 7.96 -2.72
CA VAL A 101 -11.52 9.22 -2.52
C VAL A 101 -12.46 10.40 -2.65
N ASN A 102 -12.35 11.36 -1.73
CA ASN A 102 -13.11 12.60 -1.78
C ASN A 102 -12.77 13.38 -3.05
N LYS A 103 -13.82 13.80 -3.78
CA LYS A 103 -13.67 14.56 -5.02
C LYS A 103 -12.81 15.82 -4.82
N SER A 104 -12.97 16.54 -3.71
CA SER A 104 -12.17 17.74 -3.42
C SER A 104 -10.68 17.44 -3.31
N LEU A 105 -10.30 16.26 -2.80
CA LEU A 105 -8.89 15.86 -2.73
C LEU A 105 -8.35 15.55 -4.13
N ILE A 106 -9.15 14.89 -4.98
CA ILE A 106 -8.79 14.64 -6.39
C ILE A 106 -8.62 15.96 -7.13
N ASP A 107 -9.55 16.90 -6.98
CA ASP A 107 -9.51 18.21 -7.65
C ASP A 107 -8.25 19.00 -7.23
N LEU A 108 -7.90 19.00 -5.94
CA LEU A 108 -6.67 19.61 -5.43
C LEU A 108 -5.41 18.93 -6.01
N ALA A 109 -5.39 17.61 -6.07
CA ALA A 109 -4.25 16.88 -6.65
C ALA A 109 -4.09 17.19 -8.14
N LEU A 110 -5.19 17.24 -8.91
CA LEU A 110 -5.20 17.60 -10.34
C LEU A 110 -4.70 19.01 -10.59
N SER A 111 -4.97 19.94 -9.69
CA SER A 111 -4.47 21.32 -9.82
C SER A 111 -2.97 21.45 -9.47
N GLY A 112 -2.35 20.39 -8.97
CA GLY A 112 -0.98 20.40 -8.47
C GLY A 112 -0.80 21.18 -7.16
N ASP A 113 -1.92 21.41 -6.44
CA ASP A 113 -1.89 22.14 -5.17
C ASP A 113 -1.24 21.29 -4.06
N MET A 114 -0.27 21.88 -3.38
CA MET A 114 0.41 21.27 -2.25
C MET A 114 -0.54 20.95 -1.08
N GLU A 115 -1.72 21.58 -1.05
CA GLU A 115 -2.72 21.29 -0.02
C GLU A 115 -3.22 19.84 -0.09
N ALA A 116 -3.27 19.23 -1.28
CA ALA A 116 -3.59 17.80 -1.39
C ALA A 116 -2.63 16.93 -0.56
N LEU A 117 -1.32 17.19 -0.69
CA LEU A 117 -0.29 16.50 0.09
C LEU A 117 -0.38 16.80 1.58
N ASN A 118 -0.61 18.07 1.94
CA ASN A 118 -0.76 18.49 3.32
C ASN A 118 -1.95 17.80 4.01
N LEU A 119 -3.08 17.66 3.31
CA LEU A 119 -4.26 16.96 3.81
C LEU A 119 -3.98 15.46 3.98
N MET A 120 -3.36 14.82 3.00
CA MET A 120 -2.98 13.40 3.11
C MET A 120 -2.04 13.16 4.29
N MET A 121 -1.08 14.04 4.50
CA MET A 121 -0.18 13.97 5.65
C MET A 121 -0.93 14.16 6.97
N LYS A 122 -1.82 15.15 7.06
CA LYS A 122 -2.63 15.42 8.25
C LYS A 122 -3.53 14.23 8.61
N TRP A 123 -4.08 13.53 7.63
CA TRP A 123 -4.94 12.36 7.84
C TRP A 123 -4.15 11.06 7.98
N GLY A 124 -2.95 11.01 7.39
CA GLY A 124 -2.12 9.82 7.37
C GLY A 124 -1.50 9.47 8.72
N TYR A 125 -1.30 10.44 9.61
CA TYR A 125 -0.71 10.19 10.93
C TYR A 125 -1.76 10.13 12.04
N GLY A 126 -1.62 9.12 12.92
CA GLY A 126 -2.54 8.88 14.04
C GLY A 126 -2.39 9.87 15.18
N SER A 127 -1.16 10.20 15.52
CA SER A 127 -0.83 11.20 16.53
C SER A 127 0.05 12.29 15.93
N SER A 128 0.02 13.50 16.51
CA SER A 128 0.97 14.57 16.17
C SER A 128 2.37 14.23 16.69
N LYS A 129 2.96 13.13 16.20
CA LYS A 129 4.35 12.80 16.52
C LYS A 129 5.24 13.90 15.94
N GLN A 130 5.95 14.59 16.81
CA GLN A 130 7.03 15.46 16.37
C GLN A 130 8.20 14.58 15.95
N PHE A 131 8.44 14.50 14.66
CA PHE A 131 9.63 13.82 14.15
C PHE A 131 10.85 14.73 14.35
N ILE A 132 11.84 14.26 15.12
CA ILE A 132 13.11 14.95 15.22
C ILE A 132 13.75 14.98 13.81
N GLY A 133 14.02 16.17 13.30
CA GLY A 133 14.52 16.35 11.92
C GLY A 133 13.46 16.50 10.84
N GLY A 134 12.19 16.67 11.22
CA GLY A 134 11.05 16.86 10.32
C GLY A 134 10.33 15.58 9.94
N ASN A 135 9.16 15.72 9.34
CA ASN A 135 8.35 14.60 8.90
C ASN A 135 9.03 13.83 7.75
N PRO A 136 9.36 12.53 7.89
CA PRO A 136 10.01 11.76 6.82
C PRO A 136 9.19 11.74 5.53
N LEU A 137 7.87 11.60 5.62
CA LEU A 137 7.00 11.61 4.45
C LEU A 137 7.04 12.96 3.74
N GLN A 138 7.05 14.07 4.49
CA GLN A 138 7.20 15.41 3.92
C GLN A 138 8.52 15.57 3.15
N LYS A 139 9.60 15.01 3.67
CA LYS A 139 10.89 15.03 2.97
C LYS A 139 10.83 14.24 1.67
N ILE A 140 10.20 13.07 1.70
CA ILE A 140 9.99 12.23 0.52
C ILE A 140 9.11 12.94 -0.50
N LEU A 141 7.98 13.52 -0.07
CA LEU A 141 7.02 14.21 -0.93
C LEU A 141 7.58 15.56 -1.47
N ASN A 142 8.42 16.25 -0.71
CA ASN A 142 9.06 17.49 -1.17
C ASN A 142 10.26 17.25 -2.08
N SER A 143 10.80 16.04 -2.11
CA SER A 143 12.00 15.71 -2.89
C SER A 143 11.72 15.50 -4.38
N SER A 144 10.46 15.29 -4.79
CA SER A 144 10.11 15.09 -6.19
C SER A 144 8.94 15.97 -6.65
N ARG A 145 9.18 16.73 -7.70
CA ARG A 145 8.13 17.44 -8.46
C ARG A 145 7.11 16.44 -9.03
N GLU A 146 7.56 15.26 -9.33
CA GLU A 146 6.84 14.11 -9.91
C GLU A 146 5.74 13.60 -9.01
N VAL A 147 5.90 13.61 -7.67
CA VAL A 147 4.88 13.12 -6.73
C VAL A 147 3.54 13.85 -6.91
N ARG A 148 3.56 15.14 -7.27
CA ARG A 148 2.33 15.90 -7.50
C ARG A 148 1.58 15.45 -8.73
N GLU A 149 2.31 15.04 -9.77
CA GLU A 149 1.72 14.57 -11.03
C GLU A 149 1.14 13.16 -10.87
N VAL A 150 1.85 12.26 -10.18
CA VAL A 150 1.40 10.87 -9.98
C VAL A 150 0.25 10.76 -8.97
N LEU A 151 0.20 11.63 -7.94
CA LEU A 151 -0.80 11.55 -6.88
C LEU A 151 -2.23 11.60 -7.42
N ALA A 152 -2.52 12.50 -8.36
CA ALA A 152 -3.86 12.63 -8.95
C ALA A 152 -4.28 11.36 -9.68
N VAL A 153 -3.36 10.76 -10.44
CA VAL A 153 -3.60 9.50 -11.18
C VAL A 153 -3.94 8.38 -10.20
N ASP A 154 -3.16 8.23 -9.15
CA ASP A 154 -3.35 7.21 -8.13
C ASP A 154 -4.68 7.36 -7.39
N LEU A 155 -5.01 8.57 -6.95
CA LEU A 155 -6.27 8.83 -6.25
C LEU A 155 -7.49 8.52 -7.15
N ILE A 156 -7.39 8.83 -8.45
CA ILE A 156 -8.42 8.50 -9.44
C ILE A 156 -8.50 6.98 -9.63
N ALA A 157 -7.37 6.28 -9.76
CA ALA A 157 -7.34 4.82 -9.88
C ALA A 157 -7.99 4.15 -8.67
N CYS A 158 -7.65 4.56 -7.45
CA CYS A 158 -8.30 4.08 -6.23
C CYS A 158 -9.81 4.30 -6.23
N ASN A 159 -10.25 5.52 -6.56
CA ASN A 159 -11.67 5.89 -6.55
C ASN A 159 -12.48 5.12 -7.61
N ASN A 160 -11.86 4.81 -8.74
CA ASN A 160 -12.51 4.13 -9.87
C ASN A 160 -12.53 2.61 -9.73
N TYR A 161 -11.70 2.02 -8.87
CA TYR A 161 -11.66 0.57 -8.67
C TYR A 161 -12.97 0.03 -8.09
N LYS A 162 -13.61 -0.92 -8.80
CA LYS A 162 -14.92 -1.48 -8.42
C LYS A 162 -14.90 -3.00 -8.22
N ASN A 163 -13.81 -3.66 -8.57
CA ASN A 163 -13.73 -5.12 -8.55
C ASN A 163 -13.54 -5.71 -7.15
N GLY A 164 -13.31 -4.89 -6.11
CA GLY A 164 -12.84 -5.33 -4.80
C GLY A 164 -13.65 -6.46 -4.17
N VAL A 165 -15.00 -6.38 -4.22
CA VAL A 165 -15.87 -7.43 -3.64
C VAL A 165 -15.69 -8.78 -4.33
N ASP A 166 -15.55 -8.78 -5.66
CA ASP A 166 -15.34 -10.02 -6.42
C ASP A 166 -13.90 -10.53 -6.27
N ALA A 167 -12.93 -9.63 -6.24
CA ALA A 167 -11.54 -9.97 -6.07
C ALA A 167 -11.26 -10.67 -4.71
N VAL A 168 -11.93 -10.24 -3.65
CA VAL A 168 -11.81 -10.90 -2.33
C VAL A 168 -12.15 -12.38 -2.38
N LYS A 169 -13.13 -12.78 -3.20
CA LYS A 169 -13.56 -14.19 -3.35
C LYS A 169 -12.47 -15.09 -3.94
N SER A 170 -11.50 -14.50 -4.64
CA SER A 170 -10.40 -15.23 -5.28
C SER A 170 -9.21 -15.47 -4.34
N ILE A 171 -9.19 -14.86 -3.14
CA ILE A 171 -8.12 -15.05 -2.18
C ILE A 171 -8.27 -16.39 -1.48
N THR A 172 -7.35 -17.31 -1.77
CA THR A 172 -7.29 -18.65 -1.17
C THR A 172 -6.04 -18.88 -0.33
N CYS A 173 -5.06 -17.99 -0.44
CA CYS A 173 -3.80 -18.08 0.29
C CYS A 173 -3.92 -17.55 1.73
N PRO A 174 -2.97 -17.90 2.63
CA PRO A 174 -2.87 -17.28 3.94
C PRO A 174 -2.78 -15.76 3.84
N THR A 175 -3.61 -15.06 4.61
CA THR A 175 -3.75 -13.61 4.53
C THR A 175 -3.63 -12.97 5.91
N PHE A 176 -2.88 -11.88 5.99
CA PHE A 176 -2.66 -11.12 7.21
C PHE A 176 -2.99 -9.65 7.00
N PHE A 177 -3.64 -9.06 7.98
CA PHE A 177 -4.01 -7.65 7.99
C PHE A 177 -3.35 -6.92 9.16
N ILE A 178 -2.82 -5.73 8.88
CA ILE A 178 -2.29 -4.82 9.88
C ILE A 178 -2.99 -3.47 9.74
N PHE A 179 -3.60 -3.00 10.81
CA PHE A 179 -4.33 -1.73 10.86
C PHE A 179 -3.81 -0.83 11.98
N GLY A 180 -3.91 0.48 11.80
CA GLY A 180 -3.76 1.46 12.87
C GLY A 180 -5.12 1.83 13.45
N ASP A 181 -5.23 1.93 14.78
CA ASP A 181 -6.51 2.25 15.44
C ASP A 181 -6.92 3.74 15.28
N LEU A 182 -6.01 4.59 14.84
CA LEU A 182 -6.24 6.01 14.58
C LEU A 182 -6.25 6.37 13.08
N ASP A 183 -6.32 5.38 12.18
CA ASP A 183 -6.35 5.60 10.74
C ASP A 183 -7.61 6.37 10.33
N LYS A 184 -7.40 7.57 9.74
CA LYS A 184 -8.47 8.46 9.27
C LYS A 184 -8.73 8.34 7.76
N MET A 185 -7.83 7.68 7.03
CA MET A 185 -7.93 7.48 5.59
C MET A 185 -8.67 6.18 5.26
N VAL A 186 -8.24 5.07 5.87
CA VAL A 186 -8.92 3.78 5.81
C VAL A 186 -9.32 3.38 7.22
N ARG A 187 -10.53 3.71 7.62
CA ARG A 187 -11.02 3.46 8.99
C ARG A 187 -10.90 1.99 9.35
N LEU A 188 -10.50 1.73 10.59
CA LEU A 188 -10.34 0.37 11.13
C LEU A 188 -11.55 -0.53 10.83
N GLU A 189 -12.77 0.00 10.98
CA GLU A 189 -14.02 -0.74 10.70
C GLU A 189 -14.09 -1.26 9.24
N SER A 190 -13.62 -0.44 8.28
CA SER A 190 -13.56 -0.84 6.85
C SER A 190 -12.54 -1.93 6.62
N GLY A 191 -11.39 -1.83 7.27
CA GLY A 191 -10.34 -2.85 7.21
C GLY A 191 -10.78 -4.17 7.85
N GLU A 192 -11.41 -4.11 9.02
CA GLU A 192 -11.95 -5.31 9.70
C GLU A 192 -13.06 -5.97 8.88
N LYS A 193 -13.91 -5.18 8.22
CA LYS A 193 -14.91 -5.71 7.29
C LYS A 193 -14.25 -6.46 6.14
N PHE A 194 -13.18 -5.90 5.57
CA PHE A 194 -12.41 -6.57 4.53
C PHE A 194 -11.82 -7.89 5.04
N ALA A 195 -11.18 -7.89 6.21
CA ALA A 195 -10.60 -9.08 6.78
C ALA A 195 -11.64 -10.19 7.01
N LYS A 196 -12.84 -9.85 7.48
CA LYS A 196 -13.95 -10.82 7.69
C LYS A 196 -14.46 -11.47 6.41
N MET A 197 -14.20 -10.88 5.24
CA MET A 197 -14.58 -11.47 3.95
C MET A 197 -13.62 -12.58 3.51
N ILE A 198 -12.43 -12.70 4.11
CA ILE A 198 -11.42 -13.69 3.76
C ILE A 198 -11.36 -14.77 4.84
N ASN A 199 -11.63 -16.00 4.44
CA ASN A 199 -11.63 -17.14 5.37
C ASN A 199 -10.21 -17.35 5.97
N LYS A 200 -10.15 -17.52 7.30
CA LYS A 200 -8.91 -17.75 8.06
C LYS A 200 -7.87 -16.63 7.97
N SER A 201 -8.28 -15.42 7.65
CA SER A 201 -7.40 -14.25 7.75
C SER A 201 -6.99 -13.98 9.19
N LYS A 202 -5.79 -13.40 9.37
CA LYS A 202 -5.31 -12.91 10.66
C LYS A 202 -5.34 -11.39 10.66
N VAL A 203 -5.61 -10.80 11.82
CA VAL A 203 -5.65 -9.34 11.98
C VAL A 203 -4.78 -8.94 13.17
N HIS A 204 -4.00 -7.88 13.00
CA HIS A 204 -3.29 -7.18 14.06
C HIS A 204 -3.60 -5.68 14.00
N VAL A 205 -3.91 -5.10 15.15
CA VAL A 205 -4.20 -3.67 15.27
C VAL A 205 -3.11 -3.01 16.09
N ILE A 206 -2.38 -2.08 15.48
CA ILE A 206 -1.34 -1.30 16.15
C ILE A 206 -1.98 -0.09 16.82
N LYS A 207 -1.75 0.06 18.11
CA LYS A 207 -2.32 1.12 18.93
C LYS A 207 -1.62 2.46 18.72
N ASN A 208 -2.39 3.55 18.85
CA ASN A 208 -1.92 4.92 18.68
C ASN A 208 -1.22 5.17 17.33
N CYS A 209 -1.67 4.49 16.29
CA CYS A 209 -1.07 4.50 14.96
C CYS A 209 -2.13 4.87 13.90
N GLY A 210 -1.75 5.70 12.95
CA GLY A 210 -2.61 6.11 11.84
C GLY A 210 -2.45 5.22 10.62
N HIS A 211 -2.67 5.83 9.45
CA HIS A 211 -2.55 5.19 8.14
C HIS A 211 -1.10 4.86 7.77
N MET A 212 -0.16 5.73 8.16
CA MET A 212 1.26 5.58 7.82
C MET A 212 2.00 4.63 8.77
N ILE A 213 1.42 3.47 9.03
CA ILE A 213 1.98 2.41 9.90
C ILE A 213 3.43 2.11 9.55
N ILE A 214 3.73 2.06 8.25
CA ILE A 214 5.06 1.78 7.69
C ILE A 214 6.15 2.78 8.15
N LEU A 215 5.74 3.96 8.63
CA LEU A 215 6.63 4.99 9.18
C LEU A 215 6.37 5.24 10.68
N GLU A 216 5.12 5.16 11.14
CA GLU A 216 4.77 5.46 12.53
C GLU A 216 5.20 4.37 13.50
N ASN A 217 5.08 3.11 13.09
CA ASN A 217 5.44 1.96 13.91
C ASN A 217 6.02 0.81 13.07
N ALA A 218 7.03 1.13 12.26
CA ALA A 218 7.70 0.17 11.38
C ALA A 218 8.25 -1.04 12.16
N PHE A 219 8.72 -0.84 13.39
CA PHE A 219 9.29 -1.92 14.19
C PHE A 219 8.25 -3.00 14.51
N GLU A 220 7.13 -2.66 15.12
CA GLU A 220 6.08 -3.62 15.45
C GLU A 220 5.49 -4.26 14.18
N MET A 221 5.25 -3.44 13.15
CA MET A 221 4.71 -3.90 11.89
C MET A 221 5.58 -4.99 11.25
N ARG A 222 6.88 -4.74 11.08
CA ARG A 222 7.79 -5.69 10.41
C ARG A 222 7.99 -6.98 11.22
N GLU A 223 8.02 -6.90 12.55
CA GLU A 223 8.06 -8.11 13.40
C GLU A 223 6.80 -8.95 13.23
N LYS A 224 5.62 -8.33 13.17
CA LYS A 224 4.35 -9.05 12.93
C LYS A 224 4.28 -9.64 11.53
N ILE A 225 4.82 -8.95 10.53
CA ILE A 225 4.98 -9.52 9.18
C ILE A 225 5.87 -10.77 9.27
N LEU A 226 7.06 -10.68 9.87
CA LEU A 226 7.97 -11.81 9.99
C LEU A 226 7.35 -13.01 10.73
N GLU A 227 6.64 -12.77 11.84
CA GLU A 227 5.91 -13.81 12.56
C GLU A 227 4.87 -14.53 11.67
N PHE A 228 4.24 -13.81 10.77
CA PHE A 228 3.28 -14.38 9.82
C PHE A 228 3.96 -15.14 8.69
N LEU A 229 5.05 -14.63 8.16
CA LEU A 229 5.78 -15.24 7.05
C LEU A 229 6.43 -16.57 7.42
N ASN A 230 6.86 -16.72 8.66
CA ASN A 230 7.52 -17.94 9.18
C ASN A 230 6.55 -19.06 9.60
N LYS A 231 5.25 -18.84 9.46
CA LYS A 231 4.19 -19.86 9.74
C LYS A 231 3.69 -20.49 8.47
#